data_6385d134ce8f45ed8f3ed43ad423b7a6
#
_entry.id   6385d134ce8f45ed8f3ed43ad423b7a6
#
_cell.length_a   1.000
_cell.length_b   1.000
_cell.length_c   1.000
_cell.angle_alpha   90.00
_cell.angle_beta   90.00
_cell.angle_gamma   90.00
#
_symmetry.space_group_name_H-M   'P 1'
#
loop_
_entity.id
_entity.type
_entity.pdbx_description
1 polymer ?
#
loop_
_entity_poly.entity_id
_entity_poly.type
_entity_poly.pdbx_seq_one_letter_code
_entity_poly.pdbx_strand_id
1 'polypeptide(L)'
;REYELIRAGSDVEPSEADFDRVLKDQIMLLPAQRNGGQANADTGPRWSAEPSTEGERMVALSLYLALMTDDCLSLIGATGPVVVEGPFARNAHYVAMLSSLRADGVEVAASTTGTSIGASLLCVERPAAPKTTSVVVGAKLDGLMNYAKRWRSYV
;
A
#
# COMPACT_ATOMS: atom_id res chain seq x y z
N ARG A 1 11.10 4.40 5.64
CA ARG A 1 12.17 3.65 6.33
C ARG A 1 11.88 2.15 6.35
N GLU A 2 10.69 1.73 6.84
CA GLU A 2 10.29 0.31 6.89
C GLU A 2 10.31 -0.35 5.49
N TYR A 3 9.75 0.31 4.50
CA TYR A 3 9.79 -0.13 3.11
C TYR A 3 11.22 -0.43 2.63
N GLU A 4 12.16 0.47 2.84
CA GLU A 4 13.54 0.29 2.41
C GLU A 4 14.26 -0.84 3.17
N LEU A 5 13.93 -1.04 4.44
CA LEU A 5 14.47 -2.14 5.23
C LEU A 5 13.99 -3.51 4.71
N ILE A 6 12.70 -3.63 4.41
CA ILE A 6 12.11 -4.89 3.95
C ILE A 6 12.46 -5.15 2.49
N ARG A 7 12.51 -4.11 1.67
CA ARG A 7 12.96 -4.16 0.28
C ARG A 7 14.41 -4.66 0.17
N ALA A 8 15.25 -4.38 1.18
CA ALA A 8 16.65 -4.83 1.25
C ALA A 8 17.49 -4.49 -0.02
N GLY A 9 17.17 -3.35 -0.66
CA GLY A 9 17.84 -2.93 -1.89
C GLY A 9 17.38 -3.65 -3.17
N SER A 10 16.37 -4.52 -3.10
CA SER A 10 15.82 -5.18 -4.28
C SER A 10 15.14 -4.18 -5.23
N ASP A 11 15.47 -4.23 -6.51
CA ASP A 11 14.85 -3.49 -7.61
C ASP A 11 14.04 -4.42 -8.53
N VAL A 12 13.70 -5.61 -8.04
CA VAL A 12 12.93 -6.60 -8.81
C VAL A 12 11.52 -6.09 -9.03
N GLU A 13 11.10 -6.06 -10.28
CA GLU A 13 9.73 -5.78 -10.67
C GLU A 13 8.92 -7.09 -10.60
N PRO A 14 7.86 -7.16 -9.74
CA PRO A 14 7.09 -8.39 -9.57
C PRO A 14 6.37 -8.80 -10.86
N SER A 15 6.31 -10.09 -11.13
CA SER A 15 5.52 -10.64 -12.21
C SER A 15 4.06 -10.87 -11.79
N GLU A 16 3.18 -11.05 -12.78
CA GLU A 16 1.79 -11.46 -12.56
C GLU A 16 1.71 -12.79 -11.79
N ALA A 17 2.63 -13.72 -12.08
CA ALA A 17 2.70 -15.01 -11.39
C ALA A 17 3.09 -14.87 -9.90
N ASP A 18 3.94 -13.92 -9.55
CA ASP A 18 4.25 -13.62 -8.15
C ASP A 18 3.02 -13.09 -7.43
N PHE A 19 2.26 -12.19 -8.05
CA PHE A 19 1.03 -11.66 -7.51
C PHE A 19 -0.02 -12.76 -7.27
N ASP A 20 -0.24 -13.62 -8.26
CA ASP A 20 -1.19 -14.72 -8.15
C ASP A 20 -0.81 -15.70 -7.03
N ARG A 21 0.48 -16.01 -6.87
CA ARG A 21 0.96 -16.86 -5.78
C ARG A 21 0.77 -16.20 -4.41
N VAL A 22 1.11 -14.93 -4.27
CA VAL A 22 0.93 -14.21 -3.01
C VAL A 22 -0.54 -14.22 -2.56
N LEU A 23 -1.47 -13.99 -3.48
CA LEU A 23 -2.91 -14.05 -3.16
C LEU A 23 -3.37 -15.48 -2.85
N LYS A 24 -2.95 -16.47 -3.66
CA LYS A 24 -3.34 -17.87 -3.50
C LYS A 24 -2.80 -18.49 -2.22
N ASP A 25 -1.50 -18.31 -1.97
CA ASP A 25 -0.80 -18.96 -0.86
C ASP A 25 -0.83 -18.11 0.41
N GLN A 26 -1.47 -16.91 0.34
CA GLN A 26 -1.65 -15.98 1.46
C GLN A 26 -0.32 -15.61 2.12
N ILE A 27 0.69 -15.31 1.30
CA ILE A 27 2.00 -14.85 1.76
C ILE A 27 1.84 -13.40 2.25
N MET A 28 1.89 -13.19 3.56
CA MET A 28 1.58 -11.91 4.17
C MET A 28 2.74 -11.40 5.00
N LEU A 29 3.01 -10.11 4.85
CA LEU A 29 3.80 -9.36 5.82
C LEU A 29 2.86 -8.85 6.90
N LEU A 30 3.18 -9.08 8.16
CA LEU A 30 2.40 -8.69 9.31
C LEU A 30 3.16 -7.67 10.15
N PRO A 31 2.48 -6.68 10.76
CA PRO A 31 3.14 -5.70 11.60
C PRO A 31 3.77 -6.36 12.83
N ALA A 32 4.74 -5.68 13.41
CA ALA A 32 5.32 -6.08 14.68
C ALA A 32 4.24 -6.14 15.77
N GLN A 33 4.16 -7.24 16.51
CA GLN A 33 3.24 -7.32 17.64
C GLN A 33 3.78 -6.47 18.80
N ARG A 34 2.98 -5.53 19.26
CA ARG A 34 3.23 -4.80 20.51
C ARG A 34 2.75 -5.67 21.67
N ASN A 35 3.62 -6.48 22.24
CA ASN A 35 3.36 -7.14 23.50
C ASN A 35 3.51 -6.11 24.64
N GLY A 36 2.38 -5.62 25.16
CA GLY A 36 2.24 -5.00 26.47
C GLY A 36 3.37 -4.08 26.95
N GLY A 37 3.69 -3.00 26.24
CA GLY A 37 4.48 -1.91 26.82
C GLY A 37 6.02 -2.08 26.84
N GLN A 38 6.55 -3.23 26.47
CA GLN A 38 7.99 -3.41 26.27
C GLN A 38 8.27 -3.50 24.77
N ALA A 39 8.86 -2.45 24.21
CA ALA A 39 9.47 -2.47 22.89
C ALA A 39 10.73 -3.37 22.98
N ASN A 40 10.57 -4.68 22.90
CA ASN A 40 11.69 -5.55 22.65
C ASN A 40 12.17 -5.32 21.23
N ALA A 41 13.44 -4.98 21.09
CA ALA A 41 14.09 -4.60 19.83
C ALA A 41 14.08 -5.70 18.73
N ASP A 42 13.48 -6.86 19.02
CA ASP A 42 13.51 -8.06 18.18
C ASP A 42 12.17 -8.36 17.46
N THR A 43 11.17 -7.49 17.58
CA THR A 43 9.87 -7.70 16.93
C THR A 43 9.72 -6.82 15.69
N GLY A 44 10.53 -7.08 14.68
CA GLY A 44 10.31 -6.57 13.33
C GLY A 44 9.04 -7.14 12.68
N PRO A 45 8.67 -6.66 11.48
CA PRO A 45 7.61 -7.26 10.71
C PRO A 45 7.88 -8.75 10.51
N ARG A 46 6.82 -9.56 10.56
CA ARG A 46 6.92 -11.02 10.45
C ARG A 46 6.17 -11.53 9.22
N TRP A 47 6.62 -12.64 8.68
CA TRP A 47 5.94 -13.30 7.56
C TRP A 47 4.94 -14.34 8.07
N SER A 48 3.76 -14.42 7.43
CA SER A 48 2.81 -15.54 7.65
C SER A 48 3.32 -16.82 7.00
N ALA A 49 3.99 -16.67 5.85
CA ALA A 49 4.75 -17.67 5.13
C ALA A 49 5.91 -16.97 4.44
N GLU A 50 7.09 -17.60 4.40
CA GLU A 50 8.25 -17.01 3.73
C GLU A 50 8.03 -16.92 2.21
N PRO A 51 8.25 -15.75 1.60
CA PRO A 51 8.21 -15.61 0.15
C PRO A 51 9.35 -16.41 -0.49
N SER A 52 9.03 -17.13 -1.56
CA SER A 52 10.00 -17.99 -2.28
C SER A 52 10.82 -17.20 -3.30
N THR A 53 10.32 -16.03 -3.73
CA THR A 53 10.99 -15.15 -4.68
C THR A 53 11.02 -13.71 -4.18
N GLU A 54 11.94 -12.91 -4.71
CA GLU A 54 11.97 -11.47 -4.46
C GLU A 54 10.70 -10.78 -5.01
N GLY A 55 10.14 -11.27 -6.11
CA GLY A 55 8.88 -10.78 -6.67
C GLY A 55 7.72 -10.96 -5.68
N GLU A 56 7.57 -12.15 -5.08
CA GLU A 56 6.58 -12.42 -4.03
C GLU A 56 6.77 -11.50 -2.82
N ARG A 57 8.04 -11.29 -2.39
CA ARG A 57 8.38 -10.38 -1.31
C ARG A 57 7.91 -8.95 -1.60
N MET A 58 8.17 -8.45 -2.81
CA MET A 58 7.81 -7.10 -3.24
C MET A 58 6.29 -6.92 -3.37
N VAL A 59 5.57 -7.93 -3.85
CA VAL A 59 4.10 -7.93 -3.87
C VAL A 59 3.55 -7.85 -2.44
N ALA A 60 3.94 -8.78 -1.58
CA ALA A 60 3.42 -8.84 -0.21
C ALA A 60 3.74 -7.55 0.58
N LEU A 61 4.93 -6.96 0.38
CA LEU A 61 5.28 -5.65 0.93
C LEU A 61 4.34 -4.55 0.44
N SER A 62 4.03 -4.53 -0.86
CA SER A 62 3.13 -3.54 -1.45
C SER A 62 1.71 -3.66 -0.89
N LEU A 63 1.19 -4.88 -0.76
CA LEU A 63 -0.11 -5.15 -0.17
C LEU A 63 -0.16 -4.75 1.32
N TYR A 64 0.89 -5.09 2.07
CA TYR A 64 1.04 -4.68 3.48
C TYR A 64 0.96 -3.17 3.67
N LEU A 65 1.71 -2.42 2.86
CA LEU A 65 1.72 -0.95 2.96
C LEU A 65 0.35 -0.35 2.63
N ALA A 66 -0.38 -0.91 1.66
CA ALA A 66 -1.73 -0.47 1.36
C ALA A 66 -2.71 -0.73 2.51
N LEU A 67 -2.62 -1.91 3.15
CA LEU A 67 -3.42 -2.26 4.33
C LEU A 67 -3.12 -1.33 5.51
N MET A 68 -1.84 -1.09 5.81
CA MET A 68 -1.43 -0.15 6.85
C MET A 68 -1.90 1.28 6.54
N THR A 69 -1.89 1.69 5.28
CA THR A 69 -2.40 3.00 4.85
C THR A 69 -3.91 3.09 5.10
N ASP A 70 -4.67 2.07 4.71
CA ASP A 70 -6.11 2.03 4.92
C ASP A 70 -6.48 2.06 6.41
N ASP A 71 -5.76 1.31 7.25
CA ASP A 71 -5.96 1.31 8.69
C ASP A 71 -5.65 2.70 9.30
N CYS A 72 -4.57 3.37 8.87
CA CYS A 72 -4.27 4.74 9.29
C CYS A 72 -5.34 5.74 8.86
N LEU A 73 -5.80 5.66 7.60
CA LEU A 73 -6.86 6.52 7.09
C LEU A 73 -8.19 6.30 7.84
N SER A 74 -8.50 5.06 8.16
CA SER A 74 -9.69 4.70 8.95
C SER A 74 -9.60 5.23 10.38
N LEU A 75 -8.43 5.12 11.01
CA LEU A 75 -8.18 5.61 12.37
C LEU A 75 -8.40 7.12 12.50
N ILE A 76 -8.01 7.90 11.50
CA ILE A 76 -8.21 9.36 11.49
C ILE A 76 -9.59 9.77 10.96
N GLY A 77 -10.45 8.82 10.60
CA GLY A 77 -11.78 9.10 10.07
C GLY A 77 -11.76 9.76 8.69
N ALA A 78 -10.76 9.45 7.85
CA ALA A 78 -10.65 10.03 6.52
C ALA A 78 -11.83 9.61 5.63
N THR A 79 -12.48 10.59 4.99
CA THR A 79 -13.60 10.41 4.04
C THR A 79 -13.24 10.99 2.68
N GLY A 80 -13.95 10.55 1.63
CA GLY A 80 -13.72 10.96 0.25
C GLY A 80 -12.60 10.17 -0.43
N PRO A 81 -12.32 10.48 -1.71
CA PRO A 81 -11.32 9.75 -2.50
C PRO A 81 -9.91 9.96 -1.95
N VAL A 82 -9.11 8.89 -2.00
CA VAL A 82 -7.70 8.92 -1.60
C VAL A 82 -6.85 9.26 -2.82
N VAL A 83 -6.10 10.34 -2.75
CA VAL A 83 -5.15 10.71 -3.81
C VAL A 83 -3.76 10.16 -3.46
N VAL A 84 -3.27 9.24 -4.28
CA VAL A 84 -1.92 8.69 -4.17
C VAL A 84 -0.96 9.48 -5.04
N GLU A 85 0.13 9.94 -4.45
CA GLU A 85 1.13 10.76 -5.10
C GLU A 85 2.55 10.21 -4.87
N GLY A 86 3.49 10.66 -5.70
CA GLY A 86 4.90 10.29 -5.56
C GLY A 86 5.21 8.88 -6.07
N PRO A 87 6.29 8.22 -5.58
CA PRO A 87 6.73 6.92 -6.07
C PRO A 87 5.68 5.82 -5.95
N PHE A 88 4.87 5.83 -4.89
CA PHE A 88 3.82 4.82 -4.65
C PHE A 88 2.66 4.90 -5.65
N ALA A 89 2.46 6.03 -6.31
CA ALA A 89 1.51 6.15 -7.41
C ALA A 89 1.80 5.21 -8.59
N ARG A 90 3.04 4.75 -8.73
CA ARG A 90 3.49 3.80 -9.76
C ARG A 90 3.48 2.34 -9.30
N ASN A 91 3.26 2.09 -8.02
CA ASN A 91 3.19 0.73 -7.49
C ASN A 91 1.78 0.17 -7.71
N ALA A 92 1.61 -0.58 -8.80
CA ALA A 92 0.31 -1.11 -9.22
C ALA A 92 -0.34 -2.00 -8.15
N HIS A 93 0.44 -2.81 -7.43
CA HIS A 93 -0.07 -3.71 -6.39
C HIS A 93 -0.56 -2.93 -5.16
N TYR A 94 0.19 -1.90 -4.74
CA TYR A 94 -0.22 -0.99 -3.67
C TYR A 94 -1.53 -0.26 -4.02
N VAL A 95 -1.58 0.33 -5.20
CA VAL A 95 -2.74 1.11 -5.66
C VAL A 95 -3.97 0.21 -5.83
N ALA A 96 -3.81 -1.01 -6.39
CA ALA A 96 -4.91 -1.96 -6.55
C ALA A 96 -5.48 -2.40 -5.19
N MET A 97 -4.63 -2.74 -4.22
CA MET A 97 -5.07 -3.11 -2.88
C MET A 97 -5.79 -1.94 -2.20
N LEU A 98 -5.21 -0.75 -2.19
CA LEU A 98 -5.83 0.41 -1.55
C LEU A 98 -7.19 0.74 -2.21
N SER A 99 -7.28 0.67 -3.53
CA SER A 99 -8.53 0.87 -4.26
C SER A 99 -9.59 -0.20 -3.97
N SER A 100 -9.18 -1.44 -3.66
CA SER A 100 -10.12 -2.50 -3.26
C SER A 100 -10.73 -2.27 -1.88
N LEU A 101 -10.08 -1.47 -1.03
CA LEU A 101 -10.48 -1.22 0.36
C LEU A 101 -11.29 0.07 0.52
N ARG A 102 -11.08 1.06 -0.36
CA ARG A 102 -11.67 2.41 -0.23
C ARG A 102 -12.91 2.56 -1.12
N ALA A 103 -14.09 2.59 -0.49
CA ALA A 103 -15.37 2.74 -1.20
C ALA A 103 -15.49 4.06 -1.96
N ASP A 104 -14.87 5.15 -1.42
CA ASP A 104 -14.87 6.47 -2.06
C ASP A 104 -13.89 6.56 -3.25
N GLY A 105 -13.15 5.47 -3.51
CA GLY A 105 -12.20 5.37 -4.61
C GLY A 105 -10.80 5.86 -4.31
N VAL A 106 -9.89 5.53 -5.21
CA VAL A 106 -8.49 5.94 -5.20
C VAL A 106 -8.17 6.61 -6.53
N GLU A 107 -7.47 7.71 -6.45
CA GLU A 107 -6.99 8.48 -7.59
C GLU A 107 -5.47 8.56 -7.57
N VAL A 108 -4.86 8.51 -8.72
CA VAL A 108 -3.40 8.65 -8.88
C VAL A 108 -3.10 10.03 -9.45
N ALA A 109 -2.25 10.79 -8.77
CA ALA A 109 -1.82 12.09 -9.24
C ALA A 109 -0.93 11.96 -10.50
N ALA A 110 -1.18 12.80 -11.48
CA ALA A 110 -0.39 12.84 -12.71
C ALA A 110 1.02 13.42 -12.50
N SER A 111 1.22 14.16 -11.41
CA SER A 111 2.49 14.82 -11.07
C SER A 111 3.21 14.09 -9.95
N THR A 112 4.54 14.03 -10.04
CA THR A 112 5.44 13.52 -8.98
C THR A 112 5.99 14.63 -8.09
N THR A 113 5.55 15.88 -8.29
CA THR A 113 6.09 17.09 -7.65
C THR A 113 5.06 17.84 -6.81
N GLY A 114 4.12 17.13 -6.20
CA GLY A 114 3.02 17.73 -5.45
C GLY A 114 3.45 18.65 -4.32
N THR A 115 4.52 18.32 -3.59
CA THR A 115 5.07 19.23 -2.55
C THR A 115 5.47 20.58 -3.13
N SER A 116 6.15 20.59 -4.28
CA SER A 116 6.57 21.83 -4.95
C SER A 116 5.37 22.58 -5.52
N ILE A 117 4.40 21.84 -6.10
CA ILE A 117 3.13 22.42 -6.57
C ILE A 117 2.37 23.00 -5.37
N GLY A 118 2.22 22.24 -4.29
CA GLY A 118 1.56 22.69 -3.07
C GLY A 118 2.17 23.97 -2.51
N ALA A 119 3.50 24.06 -2.46
CA ALA A 119 4.19 25.29 -2.04
C ALA A 119 3.91 26.46 -3.00
N SER A 120 3.86 26.23 -4.31
CA SER A 120 3.56 27.26 -5.30
C SER A 120 2.11 27.79 -5.19
N LEU A 121 1.17 26.96 -4.73
CA LEU A 121 -0.23 27.35 -4.54
C LEU A 121 -0.42 28.41 -3.45
N LEU A 122 0.54 28.54 -2.53
CA LEU A 122 0.53 29.61 -1.52
C LEU A 122 0.75 31.01 -2.15
N CYS A 123 1.26 31.05 -3.38
CA CYS A 123 1.54 32.30 -4.11
C CYS A 123 0.50 32.60 -5.19
N VAL A 124 -0.60 31.83 -5.31
CA VAL A 124 -1.60 31.99 -6.38
C VAL A 124 -2.98 32.18 -5.76
N GLU A 125 -3.73 33.16 -6.22
CA GLU A 125 -5.08 33.47 -5.69
C GLU A 125 -6.11 32.39 -6.02
N ARG A 126 -5.94 31.66 -7.13
CA ARG A 126 -6.85 30.57 -7.56
C ARG A 126 -6.04 29.39 -8.11
N PRO A 127 -5.63 28.48 -7.25
CA PRO A 127 -4.93 27.28 -7.70
C PRO A 127 -5.84 26.36 -8.53
N ALA A 128 -5.31 25.82 -9.62
CA ALA A 128 -5.99 24.74 -10.36
C ALA A 128 -5.94 23.46 -9.55
N ALA A 129 -7.03 22.67 -9.54
CA ALA A 129 -7.03 21.35 -8.93
C ALA A 129 -5.97 20.45 -9.58
N PRO A 130 -5.29 19.61 -8.82
CA PRO A 130 -4.33 18.65 -9.36
C PRO A 130 -5.04 17.71 -10.34
N LYS A 131 -4.36 17.36 -11.44
CA LYS A 131 -4.85 16.37 -12.39
C LYS A 131 -4.66 14.98 -11.77
N THR A 132 -5.73 14.22 -11.65
CA THR A 132 -5.75 12.86 -11.13
C THR A 132 -6.40 11.91 -12.13
N THR A 133 -6.15 10.61 -11.97
CA THR A 133 -6.80 9.54 -12.72
C THR A 133 -7.37 8.54 -11.73
N SER A 134 -8.64 8.23 -11.82
CA SER A 134 -9.30 7.23 -10.98
C SER A 134 -8.78 5.83 -11.29
N VAL A 135 -8.61 5.03 -10.24
CA VAL A 135 -8.17 3.64 -10.34
C VAL A 135 -9.36 2.72 -10.28
N VAL A 136 -9.43 1.80 -11.25
CA VAL A 136 -10.46 0.76 -11.30
C VAL A 136 -9.80 -0.59 -11.04
N VAL A 137 -10.23 -1.29 -9.98
CA VAL A 137 -9.79 -2.65 -9.69
C VAL A 137 -10.61 -3.63 -10.53
N GLY A 138 -9.90 -4.43 -11.34
CA GLY A 138 -10.51 -5.39 -12.25
C GLY A 138 -10.72 -6.79 -11.63
N ALA A 139 -10.44 -7.82 -12.41
CA ALA A 139 -10.76 -9.25 -12.14
C ALA A 139 -10.18 -9.87 -10.84
N LYS A 140 -9.26 -9.20 -10.14
CA LYS A 140 -8.64 -9.72 -8.91
C LYS A 140 -9.23 -9.16 -7.61
N LEU A 141 -10.34 -8.42 -7.69
CA LEU A 141 -10.96 -7.76 -6.53
C LEU A 141 -11.27 -8.75 -5.39
N ASP A 142 -11.88 -9.89 -5.70
CA ASP A 142 -12.22 -10.89 -4.69
C ASP A 142 -10.98 -11.48 -4.01
N GLY A 143 -9.90 -11.70 -4.74
CA GLY A 143 -8.62 -12.15 -4.20
C GLY A 143 -8.01 -11.16 -3.22
N LEU A 144 -8.01 -9.87 -3.59
CA LEU A 144 -7.51 -8.78 -2.74
C LEU A 144 -8.37 -8.62 -1.47
N MET A 145 -9.69 -8.68 -1.59
CA MET A 145 -10.60 -8.57 -0.45
C MET A 145 -10.44 -9.74 0.52
N ASN A 146 -10.29 -10.97 0.01
CA ASN A 146 -10.03 -12.15 0.84
C ASN A 146 -8.67 -12.06 1.54
N TYR A 147 -7.65 -11.60 0.85
CA TYR A 147 -6.32 -11.36 1.43
C TYR A 147 -6.40 -10.31 2.56
N ALA A 148 -7.06 -9.19 2.33
CA ALA A 148 -7.23 -8.13 3.34
C ALA A 148 -7.98 -8.63 4.58
N LYS A 149 -9.08 -9.37 4.38
CA LYS A 149 -9.85 -9.96 5.49
C LYS A 149 -9.00 -10.89 6.34
N ARG A 150 -8.20 -11.74 5.69
CA ARG A 150 -7.32 -12.68 6.39
C ARG A 150 -6.19 -11.95 7.11
N TRP A 151 -5.57 -10.97 6.47
CA TRP A 151 -4.52 -10.15 7.09
C TRP A 151 -5.01 -9.49 8.38
N ARG A 152 -6.20 -8.87 8.35
CA ARG A 152 -6.83 -8.26 9.54
C ARG A 152 -7.16 -9.25 10.66
N SER A 153 -7.27 -10.55 10.37
CA SER A 153 -7.47 -11.56 11.41
C SER A 153 -6.20 -11.89 12.21
N TYR A 154 -5.03 -11.41 11.75
CA TYR A 154 -3.74 -11.59 12.43
C TYR A 154 -3.29 -10.35 13.22
N VAL A 155 -3.95 -9.22 13.01
CA VAL A 155 -3.63 -7.91 13.61
C VAL A 155 -4.67 -7.53 14.65
#